data_729938198e6dc331f3a696496d60cab2
#
_entry.id   729938198e6dc331f3a696496d60cab2
#
_cell.length_a   1.000
_cell.length_b   1.000
_cell.length_c   1.000
_cell.angle_alpha   90.00
_cell.angle_beta   90.00
_cell.angle_gamma   90.00
#
_symmetry.space_group_name_H-M   'P 1'
#
loop_
_entity.id
_entity.type
_entity.pdbx_description
1 polymer ?
#
loop_
_entity_poly.entity_id
_entity_poly.type
_entity_poly.pdbx_seq_one_letter_code
_entity_poly.pdbx_strand_id
1 'polypeptide(L)'
;MQRRPVCDFNPDKSPAIYRGRTWPKPTGRVLSFSDAQLDGLQPVYFLEKKTTVNLGGVGVTLDPAQLGRQYLEKADVITLQAIKDQLGKRPVYFSRTVGPYADQFGLTEYLEGQGFVRKLHQDAIAESDSIKGIQGLGFVNVPRTEALAFQVYHGDTAARHRPRGWVDRPSEGILATYGIVYQGLAQLLQKRNPQEAARALVLADSIFKNTNYGFVPPPER
;
A
#
# COMPACT_ATOMS: atom_id res chain seq x y z
N MET A 1 -33.51 9.66 3.28
CA MET A 1 -32.10 9.64 3.75
C MET A 1 -31.25 10.43 2.76
N GLN A 2 -30.85 11.66 3.07
CA GLN A 2 -29.92 12.42 2.24
C GLN A 2 -28.53 11.78 2.38
N ARG A 3 -27.98 11.28 1.27
CA ARG A 3 -26.58 10.85 1.22
C ARG A 3 -25.71 12.09 1.45
N ARG A 4 -25.00 12.15 2.57
CA ARG A 4 -23.95 13.15 2.75
C ARG A 4 -22.88 12.88 1.70
N PRO A 5 -22.43 13.87 0.93
CA PRO A 5 -21.30 13.70 0.02
C PRO A 5 -20.09 13.29 0.83
N VAL A 6 -19.45 12.19 0.43
CA VAL A 6 -18.31 11.57 1.14
C VAL A 6 -17.05 12.44 1.09
N CYS A 7 -17.05 13.49 0.26
CA CYS A 7 -15.91 14.39 0.04
C CYS A 7 -16.34 15.83 -0.11
N ASP A 8 -16.94 16.40 0.93
CA ASP A 8 -17.07 17.85 0.99
C ASP A 8 -15.79 18.41 1.62
N PHE A 9 -14.77 18.63 0.80
CA PHE A 9 -13.55 19.35 1.19
C PHE A 9 -13.86 20.84 1.30
N ASN A 10 -14.69 21.19 2.25
CA ASN A 10 -14.79 22.56 2.70
C ASN A 10 -13.56 22.83 3.60
N PRO A 11 -12.64 23.71 3.20
CA PRO A 11 -11.44 24.01 3.98
C PRO A 11 -11.76 24.38 5.43
N ASP A 12 -12.90 25.01 5.67
CA ASP A 12 -13.33 25.46 7.00
C ASP A 12 -13.83 24.31 7.89
N LYS A 13 -14.15 23.16 7.30
CA LYS A 13 -14.60 21.94 8.00
C LYS A 13 -13.57 20.82 7.98
N SER A 14 -12.39 21.06 7.42
CA SER A 14 -11.30 20.08 7.40
C SER A 14 -10.84 19.75 8.83
N PRO A 15 -10.47 18.48 9.12
CA PRO A 15 -9.82 18.13 10.37
C PRO A 15 -8.64 19.05 10.67
N ALA A 16 -8.38 19.34 11.95
CA ALA A 16 -7.34 20.28 12.38
C ALA A 16 -5.96 20.00 11.76
N ILE A 17 -5.61 18.71 11.51
CA ILE A 17 -4.36 18.30 10.87
C ILE A 17 -4.20 18.79 9.44
N TYR A 18 -5.29 19.17 8.77
CA TYR A 18 -5.28 19.67 7.39
C TYR A 18 -5.44 21.18 7.30
N ARG A 19 -5.70 21.88 8.42
CA ARG A 19 -5.87 23.35 8.44
C ARG A 19 -4.61 24.03 7.89
N GLY A 20 -4.82 24.96 6.98
CA GLY A 20 -3.73 25.69 6.33
C GLY A 20 -3.01 24.96 5.19
N ARG A 21 -3.41 23.73 4.85
CA ARG A 21 -2.89 23.02 3.67
C ARG A 21 -3.83 23.29 2.48
N THR A 22 -3.31 23.96 1.48
CA THR A 22 -3.96 24.05 0.17
C THR A 22 -3.64 22.78 -0.61
N TRP A 23 -4.65 21.97 -0.88
CA TRP A 23 -4.52 20.85 -1.80
C TRP A 23 -4.73 21.36 -3.22
N PRO A 24 -3.79 21.19 -4.14
CA PRO A 24 -4.01 21.54 -5.53
C PRO A 24 -5.22 20.74 -6.03
N LYS A 25 -6.21 21.44 -6.61
CA LYS A 25 -7.32 20.76 -7.28
C LYS A 25 -6.74 19.85 -8.35
N PRO A 26 -7.19 18.60 -8.47
CA PRO A 26 -6.77 17.74 -9.56
C PRO A 26 -7.10 18.40 -10.89
N THR A 27 -6.10 18.72 -11.69
CA THR A 27 -6.29 19.23 -13.04
C THR A 27 -6.40 18.05 -14.00
N GLY A 28 -7.51 17.93 -14.69
CA GLY A 28 -7.75 16.89 -15.69
C GLY A 28 -8.28 15.55 -15.11
N ARG A 29 -8.77 14.72 -16.02
CA ARG A 29 -9.27 13.38 -15.71
C ARG A 29 -8.15 12.46 -15.25
N VAL A 30 -8.41 11.67 -14.22
CA VAL A 30 -7.50 10.60 -13.76
C VAL A 30 -7.52 9.41 -14.71
N LEU A 31 -8.63 9.20 -15.39
CA LEU A 31 -8.88 8.06 -16.27
C LEU A 31 -9.29 8.58 -17.65
N SER A 32 -8.69 8.04 -18.72
CA SER A 32 -8.99 8.43 -20.10
C SER A 32 -10.33 7.87 -20.62
N PHE A 33 -10.87 6.82 -19.98
CA PHE A 33 -12.17 6.27 -20.36
C PHE A 33 -13.28 7.30 -20.18
N SER A 34 -14.13 7.43 -21.19
CA SER A 34 -15.42 8.14 -21.06
C SER A 34 -16.41 7.31 -20.25
N ASP A 35 -17.47 7.94 -19.78
CA ASP A 35 -18.52 7.25 -19.03
C ASP A 35 -19.16 6.12 -19.86
N ALA A 36 -19.40 6.37 -21.15
CA ALA A 36 -19.90 5.35 -22.07
C ALA A 36 -18.94 4.16 -22.26
N GLN A 37 -17.61 4.43 -22.25
CA GLN A 37 -16.62 3.35 -22.30
C GLN A 37 -16.59 2.55 -20.99
N LEU A 38 -16.72 3.22 -19.85
CA LEU A 38 -16.80 2.56 -18.54
C LEU A 38 -18.04 1.68 -18.42
N ASP A 39 -19.19 2.18 -18.91
CA ASP A 39 -20.45 1.43 -18.92
C ASP A 39 -20.36 0.22 -19.85
N GLY A 40 -19.70 0.36 -21.00
CA GLY A 40 -19.48 -0.71 -21.99
C GLY A 40 -18.44 -1.76 -21.61
N LEU A 41 -17.69 -1.58 -20.51
CA LEU A 41 -16.72 -2.59 -20.08
C LEU A 41 -17.43 -3.87 -19.64
N GLN A 42 -16.94 -5.01 -20.17
CA GLN A 42 -17.40 -6.32 -19.75
C GLN A 42 -17.06 -6.57 -18.27
N PRO A 43 -17.88 -7.33 -17.54
CA PRO A 43 -17.56 -7.73 -16.16
C PRO A 43 -16.26 -8.51 -16.05
N VAL A 44 -15.95 -9.33 -17.05
CA VAL A 44 -14.81 -10.26 -17.08
C VAL A 44 -14.18 -10.28 -18.48
N TYR A 45 -12.86 -10.34 -18.52
CA TYR A 45 -12.04 -10.51 -19.72
C TYR A 45 -11.16 -11.74 -19.57
N PHE A 46 -11.37 -12.78 -20.34
CA PHE A 46 -10.57 -13.99 -20.26
C PHE A 46 -9.13 -13.75 -20.71
N LEU A 47 -8.22 -14.35 -19.99
CA LEU A 47 -6.78 -14.30 -20.22
C LEU A 47 -6.29 -15.74 -20.48
N GLU A 48 -6.34 -16.18 -21.74
CA GLU A 48 -6.01 -17.55 -22.11
C GLU A 48 -4.51 -17.85 -22.00
N LYS A 49 -3.68 -16.82 -22.14
CA LYS A 49 -2.21 -16.94 -22.12
C LYS A 49 -1.57 -15.73 -21.48
N LYS A 50 -0.33 -15.91 -21.08
CA LYS A 50 0.55 -14.84 -20.64
C LYS A 50 0.60 -13.72 -21.68
N THR A 51 0.28 -12.50 -21.27
CA THR A 51 0.16 -11.34 -22.15
C THR A 51 0.91 -10.16 -21.57
N THR A 52 1.78 -9.52 -22.36
CA THR A 52 2.50 -8.31 -21.94
C THR A 52 1.73 -7.07 -22.38
N VAL A 53 1.52 -6.14 -21.46
CA VAL A 53 0.91 -4.83 -21.69
C VAL A 53 1.86 -3.72 -21.28
N ASN A 54 1.80 -2.58 -21.97
CA ASN A 54 2.58 -1.40 -21.59
C ASN A 54 1.70 -0.44 -20.77
N LEU A 55 2.16 -0.12 -19.57
CA LEU A 55 1.50 0.78 -18.64
C LEU A 55 2.35 2.04 -18.44
N GLY A 56 2.25 3.00 -19.38
CA GLY A 56 2.94 4.29 -19.22
C GLY A 56 4.48 4.20 -19.20
N GLY A 57 5.05 3.25 -19.95
CA GLY A 57 6.49 2.98 -20.01
C GLY A 57 6.90 1.67 -19.32
N VAL A 58 6.10 1.16 -18.38
CA VAL A 58 6.37 -0.13 -17.69
C VAL A 58 5.79 -1.29 -18.50
N GLY A 59 6.63 -2.24 -18.87
CA GLY A 59 6.22 -3.49 -19.49
C GLY A 59 5.74 -4.48 -18.43
N VAL A 60 4.43 -4.69 -18.34
CA VAL A 60 3.82 -5.57 -17.35
C VAL A 60 3.37 -6.86 -18.00
N THR A 61 3.71 -7.99 -17.41
CA THR A 61 3.27 -9.28 -17.86
C THR A 61 2.11 -9.81 -17.01
N LEU A 62 0.94 -9.87 -17.61
CA LEU A 62 -0.24 -10.50 -17.04
C LEU A 62 -0.12 -12.01 -17.22
N ASP A 63 0.13 -12.72 -16.11
CA ASP A 63 0.29 -14.15 -16.09
C ASP A 63 -0.87 -14.78 -15.30
N PRO A 64 -1.72 -15.63 -15.94
CA PRO A 64 -2.83 -16.29 -15.26
C PRO A 64 -2.39 -17.07 -14.01
N ALA A 65 -1.20 -17.68 -14.04
CA ALA A 65 -0.67 -18.41 -12.89
C ALA A 65 -0.34 -17.47 -11.71
N GLN A 66 0.22 -16.30 -11.99
CA GLN A 66 0.53 -15.30 -10.98
C GLN A 66 -0.71 -14.58 -10.46
N LEU A 67 -1.68 -14.33 -11.33
CA LEU A 67 -2.98 -13.78 -10.96
C LEU A 67 -3.82 -14.75 -10.13
N GLY A 68 -3.56 -16.06 -10.20
CA GLY A 68 -4.37 -17.09 -9.57
C GLY A 68 -5.76 -17.25 -10.23
N ARG A 69 -5.95 -16.70 -11.45
CA ARG A 69 -7.20 -16.74 -12.21
C ARG A 69 -6.92 -16.50 -13.69
N GLN A 70 -7.79 -17.05 -14.57
CA GLN A 70 -7.68 -16.94 -16.03
C GLN A 70 -8.52 -15.77 -16.59
N TYR A 71 -8.69 -14.71 -15.83
CA TYR A 71 -9.45 -13.54 -16.27
C TYR A 71 -9.05 -12.29 -15.51
N LEU A 72 -9.35 -11.14 -16.11
CA LEU A 72 -9.34 -9.83 -15.48
C LEU A 72 -10.79 -9.39 -15.23
N GLU A 73 -11.02 -8.80 -14.08
CA GLU A 73 -12.29 -8.16 -13.77
C GLU A 73 -12.32 -6.73 -14.34
N LYS A 74 -13.51 -6.17 -14.46
CA LYS A 74 -13.71 -4.77 -14.85
C LYS A 74 -12.86 -3.82 -13.99
N ALA A 75 -12.75 -4.08 -12.69
CA ALA A 75 -11.93 -3.30 -11.76
C ALA A 75 -10.44 -3.33 -12.11
N ASP A 76 -9.93 -4.49 -12.55
CA ASP A 76 -8.52 -4.64 -12.97
C ASP A 76 -8.23 -3.79 -14.21
N VAL A 77 -9.11 -3.87 -15.20
CA VAL A 77 -8.97 -3.11 -16.46
C VAL A 77 -8.96 -1.60 -16.16
N ILE A 78 -9.85 -1.13 -15.29
CA ILE A 78 -9.90 0.27 -14.88
C ILE A 78 -8.60 0.66 -14.14
N THR A 79 -8.11 -0.19 -13.24
CA THR A 79 -6.87 0.06 -12.49
C THR A 79 -5.66 0.12 -13.41
N LEU A 80 -5.52 -0.83 -14.33
CA LEU A 80 -4.44 -0.85 -15.31
C LEU A 80 -4.48 0.38 -16.23
N GLN A 81 -5.69 0.78 -16.66
CA GLN A 81 -5.84 2.00 -17.45
C GLN A 81 -5.49 3.25 -16.66
N ALA A 82 -5.89 3.35 -15.39
CA ALA A 82 -5.52 4.47 -14.54
C ALA A 82 -4.00 4.58 -14.33
N ILE A 83 -3.32 3.46 -14.15
CA ILE A 83 -1.85 3.42 -14.08
C ILE A 83 -1.26 3.93 -15.39
N LYS A 84 -1.71 3.40 -16.52
CA LYS A 84 -1.25 3.80 -17.86
C LYS A 84 -1.41 5.31 -18.10
N ASP A 85 -2.52 5.88 -17.66
CA ASP A 85 -2.85 7.29 -17.88
C ASP A 85 -2.06 8.24 -16.96
N GLN A 86 -1.68 7.78 -15.76
CA GLN A 86 -1.11 8.65 -14.73
C GLN A 86 0.39 8.42 -14.51
N LEU A 87 0.91 7.25 -14.78
CA LEU A 87 2.32 6.95 -14.54
C LEU A 87 3.23 7.89 -15.37
N GLY A 88 4.20 8.51 -14.71
CA GLY A 88 5.03 9.56 -15.30
C GLY A 88 4.44 10.97 -15.25
N LYS A 89 3.12 11.11 -15.04
CA LYS A 89 2.44 12.42 -14.90
C LYS A 89 2.13 12.74 -13.44
N ARG A 90 1.77 11.71 -12.67
CA ARG A 90 1.45 11.80 -11.24
C ARG A 90 2.05 10.61 -10.50
N PRO A 91 2.41 10.76 -9.23
CA PRO A 91 2.82 9.61 -8.44
C PRO A 91 1.66 8.64 -8.24
N VAL A 92 1.92 7.36 -8.52
CA VAL A 92 0.97 6.26 -8.32
C VAL A 92 1.41 5.46 -7.09
N TYR A 93 0.48 5.22 -6.18
CA TYR A 93 0.74 4.48 -4.95
C TYR A 93 -0.27 3.35 -4.77
N PHE A 94 0.22 2.22 -4.29
CA PHE A 94 -0.59 1.12 -3.78
C PHE A 94 -0.55 1.11 -2.27
N SER A 95 -1.70 1.04 -1.62
CA SER A 95 -1.76 0.77 -0.18
C SER A 95 -1.25 -0.65 0.12
N ARG A 96 -0.55 -0.84 1.24
CA ARG A 96 -0.19 -2.20 1.69
C ARG A 96 -1.42 -3.04 2.08
N THR A 97 -2.53 -2.38 2.40
CA THR A 97 -3.79 -3.07 2.74
C THR A 97 -4.46 -3.77 1.56
N VAL A 98 -4.05 -3.47 0.33
CA VAL A 98 -4.53 -4.22 -0.87
C VAL A 98 -3.84 -5.57 -1.04
N GLY A 99 -2.94 -5.94 -0.11
CA GLY A 99 -2.23 -7.21 -0.16
C GLY A 99 -1.33 -7.36 -1.39
N PRO A 100 -1.28 -8.56 -2.01
CA PRO A 100 -0.41 -8.86 -3.15
C PRO A 100 -0.96 -8.37 -4.50
N TYR A 101 -2.01 -7.54 -4.53
CA TYR A 101 -2.70 -7.15 -5.77
C TYR A 101 -1.73 -6.61 -6.84
N ALA A 102 -0.85 -5.67 -6.49
CA ALA A 102 0.10 -5.12 -7.45
C ALA A 102 1.16 -6.14 -7.89
N ASP A 103 1.54 -7.05 -6.99
CA ASP A 103 2.51 -8.11 -7.28
C ASP A 103 1.93 -9.14 -8.25
N GLN A 104 0.63 -9.43 -8.13
CA GLN A 104 -0.08 -10.32 -9.06
C GLN A 104 -0.08 -9.80 -10.51
N PHE A 105 0.02 -8.48 -10.68
CA PHE A 105 0.18 -7.86 -11.99
C PHE A 105 1.64 -7.72 -12.45
N GLY A 106 2.60 -8.38 -11.79
CA GLY A 106 4.00 -8.34 -12.18
C GLY A 106 4.69 -7.00 -11.93
N LEU A 107 4.17 -6.18 -11.01
CA LEU A 107 4.70 -4.85 -10.70
C LEU A 107 5.78 -4.86 -9.59
N THR A 108 6.10 -6.01 -9.01
CA THR A 108 6.96 -6.12 -7.81
C THR A 108 8.28 -5.38 -7.94
N GLU A 109 8.96 -5.50 -9.10
CA GLU A 109 10.26 -4.87 -9.35
C GLU A 109 10.20 -3.35 -9.48
N TYR A 110 9.00 -2.79 -9.67
CA TYR A 110 8.76 -1.36 -9.84
C TYR A 110 8.21 -0.68 -8.59
N LEU A 111 8.02 -1.44 -7.48
CA LEU A 111 7.35 -0.97 -6.27
C LEU A 111 8.33 -0.64 -5.14
N GLU A 112 8.43 0.64 -4.80
CA GLU A 112 9.20 1.16 -3.66
C GLU A 112 8.29 1.33 -2.43
N GLY A 113 8.54 0.59 -1.37
CA GLY A 113 7.85 0.71 -0.10
C GLY A 113 8.21 2.01 0.63
N GLN A 114 7.20 2.78 1.00
CA GLN A 114 7.29 3.99 1.80
C GLN A 114 6.28 3.88 2.95
N GLY A 115 6.64 3.21 4.01
CA GLY A 115 5.72 2.92 5.13
C GLY A 115 4.51 2.10 4.68
N PHE A 116 3.30 2.66 4.78
CA PHE A 116 2.04 1.96 4.46
C PHE A 116 1.67 1.94 2.99
N VAL A 117 2.48 2.54 2.14
CA VAL A 117 2.25 2.57 0.69
C VAL A 117 3.44 2.04 -0.07
N ARG A 118 3.20 1.61 -1.30
CA ARG A 118 4.23 1.27 -2.28
C ARG A 118 4.08 2.19 -3.48
N LYS A 119 5.11 2.99 -3.75
CA LYS A 119 5.17 3.88 -4.90
C LYS A 119 5.55 3.10 -6.14
N LEU A 120 4.80 3.28 -7.23
CA LEU A 120 5.14 2.71 -8.52
C LEU A 120 6.10 3.62 -9.28
N HIS A 121 7.20 3.05 -9.76
CA HIS A 121 8.20 3.69 -10.61
C HIS A 121 8.07 3.23 -12.06
N GLN A 122 8.58 4.02 -13.01
CA GLN A 122 8.63 3.64 -14.43
C GLN A 122 9.77 2.67 -14.72
N ASP A 123 10.84 2.75 -13.93
CA ASP A 123 12.02 1.90 -14.07
C ASP A 123 12.06 0.88 -12.93
N ALA A 124 12.64 -0.29 -13.21
CA ALA A 124 12.87 -1.30 -12.20
C ALA A 124 13.78 -0.76 -11.09
N ILE A 125 13.46 -1.08 -9.86
CA ILE A 125 14.16 -0.60 -8.68
C ILE A 125 15.38 -1.47 -8.43
N ALA A 126 16.52 -0.82 -8.18
CA ALA A 126 17.74 -1.47 -7.71
C ALA A 126 18.02 -1.11 -6.25
N GLU A 127 18.70 -2.00 -5.54
CA GLU A 127 19.19 -1.69 -4.20
C GLU A 127 20.22 -0.55 -4.23
N SER A 128 20.17 0.28 -3.21
CA SER A 128 21.07 1.42 -2.98
C SER A 128 21.27 1.63 -1.48
N ASP A 129 22.02 2.67 -1.09
CA ASP A 129 22.13 3.02 0.33
C ASP A 129 20.80 3.39 0.98
N SER A 130 19.86 3.91 0.21
CA SER A 130 18.53 4.31 0.68
C SER A 130 17.45 3.26 0.45
N ILE A 131 17.61 2.37 -0.52
CA ILE A 131 16.63 1.36 -0.91
C ILE A 131 17.19 -0.02 -0.64
N LYS A 132 16.49 -0.80 0.18
CA LYS A 132 16.87 -2.15 0.54
C LYS A 132 15.75 -3.13 0.26
N GLY A 133 16.12 -4.29 -0.28
CA GLY A 133 15.22 -5.42 -0.40
C GLY A 133 15.02 -6.11 0.95
N ILE A 134 13.79 -6.43 1.28
CA ILE A 134 13.46 -7.21 2.47
C ILE A 134 12.39 -8.25 2.14
N GLN A 135 12.57 -9.45 2.61
CA GLN A 135 11.63 -10.53 2.40
C GLN A 135 10.24 -10.16 2.94
N GLY A 136 9.21 -10.35 2.13
CA GLY A 136 7.82 -10.05 2.48
C GLY A 136 7.40 -8.57 2.33
N LEU A 137 8.35 -7.62 2.21
CA LEU A 137 8.05 -6.21 1.99
C LEU A 137 8.50 -5.66 0.64
N GLY A 138 9.37 -6.40 -0.08
CA GLY A 138 9.96 -5.95 -1.34
C GLY A 138 11.02 -4.86 -1.11
N PHE A 139 11.21 -3.99 -2.10
CA PHE A 139 12.12 -2.85 -1.97
C PHE A 139 11.51 -1.77 -1.07
N VAL A 140 12.29 -1.30 -0.09
CA VAL A 140 11.86 -0.31 0.90
C VAL A 140 12.82 0.87 0.90
N ASN A 141 12.28 2.07 0.78
CA ASN A 141 13.01 3.32 1.02
C ASN A 141 13.17 3.49 2.54
N VAL A 142 14.36 3.19 3.04
CA VAL A 142 14.64 3.13 4.49
C VAL A 142 14.49 4.51 5.14
N PRO A 143 15.18 5.59 4.67
CA PRO A 143 15.05 6.91 5.28
C PRO A 143 13.61 7.45 5.25
N ARG A 144 12.91 7.22 4.14
CA ARG A 144 11.52 7.69 4.02
C ARG A 144 10.58 6.93 4.95
N THR A 145 10.74 5.61 5.05
CA THR A 145 9.93 4.78 5.94
C THR A 145 10.20 5.10 7.41
N GLU A 146 11.47 5.31 7.78
CA GLU A 146 11.89 5.74 9.13
C GLU A 146 11.25 7.08 9.52
N ALA A 147 11.35 8.09 8.65
CA ALA A 147 10.74 9.39 8.88
C ALA A 147 9.20 9.30 9.02
N LEU A 148 8.53 8.52 8.17
CA LEU A 148 7.09 8.31 8.27
C LEU A 148 6.71 7.58 9.57
N ALA A 149 7.43 6.53 9.92
CA ALA A 149 7.14 5.70 11.09
C ALA A 149 7.28 6.47 12.40
N PHE A 150 8.33 7.29 12.57
CA PHE A 150 8.63 7.94 13.82
C PHE A 150 8.18 9.40 13.94
N GLN A 151 7.90 10.06 12.80
CA GLN A 151 7.52 11.49 12.82
C GLN A 151 6.06 11.72 12.39
N VAL A 152 5.45 10.79 11.66
CA VAL A 152 4.10 10.97 11.08
C VAL A 152 3.09 9.97 11.62
N TYR A 153 3.48 8.70 11.71
CA TYR A 153 2.58 7.65 12.17
C TYR A 153 2.47 7.65 13.69
N HIS A 154 1.27 7.41 14.18
CA HIS A 154 1.01 7.30 15.61
C HIS A 154 1.19 5.85 16.10
N GLY A 155 2.38 5.28 15.88
CA GLY A 155 2.72 3.91 16.27
C GLY A 155 2.59 3.66 17.78
N ASP A 156 2.92 4.65 18.60
CA ASP A 156 2.72 4.66 20.05
C ASP A 156 1.24 4.50 20.43
N THR A 157 0.34 5.15 19.69
CA THR A 157 -1.11 5.01 19.90
C THR A 157 -1.60 3.61 19.49
N ALA A 158 -1.10 3.06 18.38
CA ALA A 158 -1.41 1.71 17.94
C ALA A 158 -0.86 0.64 18.92
N ALA A 159 0.28 0.92 19.55
CA ALA A 159 0.96 0.05 20.52
C ALA A 159 0.35 0.08 21.92
N ARG A 160 -0.54 1.03 22.25
CA ARG A 160 -1.18 1.09 23.59
C ARG A 160 -1.93 -0.20 23.85
N HIS A 161 -1.74 -0.74 25.06
CA HIS A 161 -2.48 -1.92 25.50
C HIS A 161 -3.99 -1.72 25.39
N ARG A 162 -4.66 -2.68 24.79
CA ARG A 162 -6.11 -2.68 24.56
C ARG A 162 -6.72 -4.00 24.98
N PRO A 163 -7.97 -4.02 25.45
CA PRO A 163 -8.67 -5.28 25.73
C PRO A 163 -8.87 -6.06 24.42
N ARG A 164 -8.92 -7.38 24.52
CA ARG A 164 -9.24 -8.23 23.36
C ARG A 164 -10.57 -7.82 22.73
N GLY A 165 -10.61 -7.82 21.41
CA GLY A 165 -11.80 -7.46 20.63
C GLY A 165 -12.13 -5.96 20.59
N TRP A 166 -11.22 -5.09 20.99
CA TRP A 166 -11.41 -3.64 20.89
C TRP A 166 -11.46 -3.14 19.44
N VAL A 167 -10.80 -3.86 18.53
CA VAL A 167 -10.83 -3.59 17.10
C VAL A 167 -11.70 -4.61 16.39
N ASP A 168 -12.54 -4.16 15.50
CA ASP A 168 -13.37 -5.04 14.68
C ASP A 168 -12.51 -5.82 13.67
N ARG A 169 -13.00 -7.00 13.28
CA ARG A 169 -12.27 -7.91 12.39
C ARG A 169 -11.80 -7.28 11.07
N PRO A 170 -12.61 -6.48 10.36
CA PRO A 170 -12.17 -5.78 9.15
C PRO A 170 -11.02 -4.80 9.37
N SER A 171 -10.99 -4.11 10.50
CA SER A 171 -9.96 -3.11 10.83
C SER A 171 -8.66 -3.73 11.37
N GLU A 172 -8.68 -5.00 11.76
CA GLU A 172 -7.52 -5.70 12.32
C GLU A 172 -6.35 -5.79 11.34
N GLY A 173 -6.64 -5.95 10.03
CA GLY A 173 -5.63 -5.93 8.98
C GLY A 173 -4.86 -4.61 8.88
N ILE A 174 -5.52 -3.49 9.20
CA ILE A 174 -4.86 -2.17 9.25
C ILE A 174 -3.86 -2.15 10.39
N LEU A 175 -4.26 -2.60 11.57
CA LEU A 175 -3.39 -2.64 12.74
C LEU A 175 -2.20 -3.60 12.52
N ALA A 176 -2.45 -4.77 11.93
CA ALA A 176 -1.39 -5.72 11.56
C ALA A 176 -0.39 -5.10 10.57
N THR A 177 -0.85 -4.28 9.64
CA THR A 177 0.02 -3.55 8.71
C THR A 177 0.98 -2.60 9.44
N TYR A 178 0.54 -1.94 10.51
CA TYR A 178 1.44 -1.17 11.38
C TYR A 178 2.54 -2.07 11.95
N GLY A 179 2.17 -3.20 12.55
CA GLY A 179 3.14 -4.15 13.12
C GLY A 179 4.17 -4.61 12.09
N ILE A 180 3.71 -4.99 10.90
CA ILE A 180 4.58 -5.45 9.78
C ILE A 180 5.56 -4.34 9.34
N VAL A 181 5.10 -3.10 9.21
CA VAL A 181 5.97 -1.99 8.80
C VAL A 181 7.04 -1.71 9.87
N TYR A 182 6.68 -1.67 11.16
CA TYR A 182 7.65 -1.48 12.23
C TYR A 182 8.61 -2.65 12.38
N GLN A 183 8.15 -3.89 12.22
CA GLN A 183 9.01 -5.07 12.25
C GLN A 183 10.03 -5.06 11.10
N GLY A 184 9.59 -4.75 9.87
CA GLY A 184 10.48 -4.62 8.72
C GLY A 184 11.48 -3.47 8.89
N LEU A 185 11.03 -2.33 9.42
CA LEU A 185 11.90 -1.21 9.72
C LEU A 185 12.96 -1.56 10.76
N ALA A 186 12.60 -2.33 11.81
CA ALA A 186 13.56 -2.81 12.80
C ALA A 186 14.69 -3.63 12.17
N GLN A 187 14.35 -4.55 11.25
CA GLN A 187 15.35 -5.34 10.53
C GLN A 187 16.28 -4.48 9.66
N LEU A 188 15.71 -3.50 8.96
CA LEU A 188 16.46 -2.60 8.07
C LEU A 188 17.39 -1.65 8.84
N LEU A 189 17.01 -1.24 10.04
CA LEU A 189 17.77 -0.33 10.89
C LEU A 189 18.81 -1.04 11.78
N GLN A 190 18.75 -2.35 11.94
CA GLN A 190 19.55 -3.10 12.92
C GLN A 190 21.04 -2.77 12.88
N LYS A 191 21.63 -2.65 11.69
CA LYS A 191 23.04 -2.30 11.51
C LYS A 191 23.32 -0.80 11.42
N ARG A 192 22.31 0.00 11.02
CA ARG A 192 22.45 1.43 10.74
C ARG A 192 22.14 2.30 11.96
N ASN A 193 21.10 1.94 12.68
CA ASN A 193 20.62 2.65 13.87
C ASN A 193 19.99 1.65 14.85
N PRO A 194 20.82 0.94 15.67
CA PRO A 194 20.34 -0.11 16.57
C PRO A 194 19.31 0.40 17.60
N GLN A 195 19.41 1.66 18.01
CA GLN A 195 18.48 2.25 18.97
C GLN A 195 17.07 2.40 18.38
N GLU A 196 16.95 2.97 17.18
CA GLU A 196 15.66 3.06 16.49
C GLU A 196 15.15 1.70 16.03
N ALA A 197 16.04 0.75 15.71
CA ALA A 197 15.66 -0.63 15.44
C ALA A 197 14.98 -1.29 16.65
N ALA A 198 15.58 -1.15 17.84
CA ALA A 198 14.99 -1.66 19.09
C ALA A 198 13.63 -0.99 19.39
N ARG A 199 13.53 0.31 19.21
CA ARG A 199 12.27 1.05 19.36
C ARG A 199 11.19 0.56 18.40
N ALA A 200 11.54 0.35 17.14
CA ALA A 200 10.61 -0.18 16.13
C ALA A 200 10.13 -1.59 16.49
N LEU A 201 11.02 -2.44 16.99
CA LEU A 201 10.67 -3.80 17.39
C LEU A 201 9.69 -3.82 18.58
N VAL A 202 9.94 -2.99 19.59
CA VAL A 202 9.04 -2.85 20.76
C VAL A 202 7.64 -2.37 20.33
N LEU A 203 7.58 -1.40 19.41
CA LEU A 203 6.29 -0.95 18.85
C LEU A 203 5.59 -2.07 18.09
N ALA A 204 6.31 -2.81 17.23
CA ALA A 204 5.75 -3.92 16.47
C ALA A 204 5.14 -4.98 17.38
N ASP A 205 5.89 -5.44 18.40
CA ASP A 205 5.43 -6.44 19.36
C ASP A 205 4.19 -5.99 20.12
N SER A 206 4.18 -4.71 20.55
CA SER A 206 3.05 -4.15 21.29
C SER A 206 1.81 -4.02 20.41
N ILE A 207 1.99 -3.67 19.14
CA ILE A 207 0.90 -3.57 18.16
C ILE A 207 0.32 -4.96 17.87
N PHE A 208 1.17 -5.97 17.63
CA PHE A 208 0.72 -7.34 17.39
C PHE A 208 -0.05 -7.95 18.57
N LYS A 209 0.31 -7.60 19.81
CA LYS A 209 -0.46 -8.00 21.00
C LYS A 209 -1.89 -7.44 21.04
N ASN A 210 -2.13 -6.35 20.32
CA ASN A 210 -3.46 -5.74 20.19
C ASN A 210 -4.29 -6.33 19.04
N THR A 211 -3.70 -7.18 18.21
CA THR A 211 -4.41 -7.90 17.15
C THR A 211 -4.86 -9.28 17.64
N ASN A 212 -5.91 -9.84 17.04
CA ASN A 212 -6.30 -11.22 17.27
C ASN A 212 -5.39 -12.22 16.52
N TYR A 213 -4.54 -11.72 15.61
CA TYR A 213 -3.46 -12.46 14.96
C TYR A 213 -2.30 -12.74 15.93
N GLY A 214 -2.51 -12.55 17.24
CA GLY A 214 -1.51 -12.80 18.22
C GLY A 214 -0.81 -14.13 17.94
N PHE A 215 0.52 -14.05 17.81
CA PHE A 215 1.41 -15.19 17.71
C PHE A 215 0.96 -16.22 18.75
N VAL A 216 0.31 -17.28 18.28
CA VAL A 216 0.10 -18.47 19.10
C VAL A 216 1.44 -19.19 19.07
N PRO A 217 2.22 -19.19 20.15
CA PRO A 217 3.43 -19.99 20.20
C PRO A 217 3.02 -21.45 19.92
N PRO A 218 3.80 -22.19 19.12
CA PRO A 218 3.53 -23.59 18.94
C PRO A 218 3.46 -24.26 20.32
N PRO A 219 2.56 -25.22 20.53
CA PRO A 219 2.47 -25.91 21.80
C PRO A 219 3.84 -26.49 22.14
N GLU A 220 4.33 -26.20 23.32
CA GLU A 220 5.55 -26.80 23.85
C GLU A 220 5.37 -28.34 23.79
N ARG A 221 6.30 -29.00 23.08
CA ARG A 221 6.35 -30.47 22.98
C ARG A 221 7.08 -31.04 24.18
#